data_6068771fc4f302f2084500bf35069f97
#
_entry.id   6068771fc4f302f2084500bf35069f97
#
_cell.length_a   1.000
_cell.length_b   1.000
_cell.length_c   1.000
_cell.angle_alpha   90.00
_cell.angle_beta   90.00
_cell.angle_gamma   90.00
#
_symmetry.space_group_name_H-M   'P 1'
#
loop_
_entity.id
_entity.type
_entity.pdbx_description
1 polymer ?
#
loop_
_entity_poly.entity_id
_entity_poly.type
_entity_poly.pdbx_seq_one_letter_code
_entity_poly.pdbx_strand_id
1 'polypeptide(L)'
;GLDYLGRIREKVPKELQKSVLADLLGLAVKHGKPALLHTRYAWKDALFIAERAGVVKAVFHSFTGPSSVLTGILARGYCVSVTPAVEYNPEMQRVVKETPLEHLLLETDCPIVFKAERTGDEPPATPVDLRRTLAGAARVKGISEDELAVVTTANARRLFGLV
;
A
#
# COMPACT_ATOMS: atom_id res chain seq x y z
N GLY A 1 -0.59 10.74 5.47
CA GLY A 1 0.51 10.15 4.71
C GLY A 1 1.60 11.14 4.35
N LEU A 2 2.61 10.69 3.65
CA LEU A 2 3.73 11.52 3.18
C LEU A 2 3.83 11.44 1.65
N ASP A 3 3.91 12.58 0.99
CA ASP A 3 4.15 12.64 -0.45
C ASP A 3 5.32 13.61 -0.74
N TYR A 4 6.44 13.05 -1.18
CA TYR A 4 7.63 13.83 -1.51
C TYR A 4 7.80 14.10 -3.01
N LEU A 5 6.74 13.89 -3.80
CA LEU A 5 6.73 14.33 -5.19
C LEU A 5 6.98 15.84 -5.25
N GLY A 6 7.85 16.30 -6.16
CA GLY A 6 8.34 17.69 -6.21
C GLY A 6 7.24 18.72 -6.08
N ARG A 7 6.20 18.64 -6.95
CA ARG A 7 5.05 19.57 -6.94
C ARG A 7 4.24 19.61 -5.65
N ILE A 8 4.25 18.51 -4.86
CA ILE A 8 3.57 18.45 -3.55
C ILE A 8 4.46 19.04 -2.48
N ARG A 9 5.75 18.65 -2.48
CA ARG A 9 6.74 19.14 -1.52
C ARG A 9 6.95 20.64 -1.58
N GLU A 10 6.82 21.25 -2.75
CA GLU A 10 6.88 22.70 -2.93
C GLU A 10 5.72 23.42 -2.25
N LYS A 11 4.52 22.80 -2.23
CA LYS A 11 3.32 23.36 -1.59
C LYS A 11 3.23 23.04 -0.10
N VAL A 12 3.67 21.85 0.30
CA VAL A 12 3.58 21.35 1.67
C VAL A 12 4.94 20.81 2.10
N PRO A 13 5.69 21.56 2.94
CA PRO A 13 7.01 21.16 3.41
C PRO A 13 7.03 19.80 4.10
N LYS A 14 8.10 19.02 3.93
CA LYS A 14 8.26 17.69 4.50
C LYS A 14 8.01 17.65 6.01
N GLU A 15 8.53 18.62 6.75
CA GLU A 15 8.42 18.63 8.21
C GLU A 15 6.96 18.82 8.66
N LEU A 16 6.19 19.63 7.94
CA LEU A 16 4.75 19.75 8.18
C LEU A 16 4.03 18.44 7.91
N GLN A 17 4.33 17.76 6.76
CA GLN A 17 3.75 16.45 6.46
C GLN A 17 4.06 15.43 7.56
N LYS A 18 5.31 15.39 8.06
CA LYS A 18 5.73 14.48 9.14
C LYS A 18 5.01 14.76 10.45
N SER A 19 4.90 16.02 10.84
CA SER A 19 4.19 16.41 12.06
C SER A 19 2.73 15.98 12.00
N VAL A 20 2.04 16.31 10.92
CA VAL A 20 0.63 15.92 10.73
C VAL A 20 0.47 14.39 10.70
N LEU A 21 1.40 13.66 10.05
CA LEU A 21 1.36 12.20 10.08
C LEU A 21 1.50 11.66 11.50
N ALA A 22 2.45 12.19 12.29
CA ALA A 22 2.65 11.75 13.66
C ALA A 22 1.39 11.97 14.52
N ASP A 23 0.73 13.12 14.39
CA ASP A 23 -0.51 13.44 15.10
C ASP A 23 -1.65 12.48 14.73
N LEU A 24 -1.83 12.22 13.43
CA LEU A 24 -2.86 11.29 12.93
C LEU A 24 -2.60 9.85 13.38
N LEU A 25 -1.34 9.42 13.43
CA LEU A 25 -0.99 8.10 13.93
C LEU A 25 -1.19 7.99 15.44
N GLY A 26 -0.94 9.06 16.18
CA GLY A 26 -1.30 9.14 17.60
C GLY A 26 -2.78 8.94 17.83
N LEU A 27 -3.65 9.53 16.98
CA LEU A 27 -5.09 9.29 17.02
C LEU A 27 -5.45 7.84 16.67
N ALA A 28 -4.82 7.25 15.65
CA ALA A 28 -5.05 5.86 15.28
C ALA A 28 -4.72 4.92 16.46
N VAL A 29 -3.60 5.12 17.13
CA VAL A 29 -3.19 4.35 18.31
C VAL A 29 -4.18 4.57 19.45
N LYS A 30 -4.54 5.81 19.78
CA LYS A 30 -5.50 6.14 20.83
C LYS A 30 -6.85 5.44 20.66
N HIS A 31 -7.29 5.27 19.42
CA HIS A 31 -8.60 4.67 19.10
C HIS A 31 -8.49 3.19 18.65
N GLY A 32 -7.32 2.57 18.73
CA GLY A 32 -7.11 1.18 18.33
C GLY A 32 -7.41 0.91 16.86
N LYS A 33 -7.23 1.91 15.98
CA LYS A 33 -7.55 1.80 14.55
C LYS A 33 -6.31 1.44 13.72
N PRO A 34 -6.46 0.63 12.67
CA PRO A 34 -5.39 0.42 11.72
C PRO A 34 -5.11 1.69 10.92
N ALA A 35 -3.83 1.89 10.53
CA ALA A 35 -3.40 3.02 9.75
C ALA A 35 -3.22 2.63 8.27
N LEU A 36 -3.90 3.36 7.35
CA LEU A 36 -3.63 3.29 5.92
C LEU A 36 -2.68 4.43 5.56
N LEU A 37 -1.49 4.09 5.07
CA LEU A 37 -0.40 5.03 4.88
C LEU A 37 -0.16 5.29 3.39
N HIS A 38 -0.49 6.50 2.93
CA HIS A 38 -0.01 6.99 1.65
C HIS A 38 1.47 7.37 1.77
N THR A 39 2.33 6.79 0.93
CA THR A 39 3.77 7.02 0.99
C THR A 39 4.37 7.11 -0.41
N ARG A 40 4.59 8.33 -0.89
CA ARG A 40 5.20 8.55 -2.20
C ARG A 40 6.60 9.14 -2.05
N TYR A 41 7.63 8.37 -2.40
CA TYR A 41 9.05 8.73 -2.20
C TYR A 41 9.43 9.05 -0.73
N ALA A 42 8.61 8.60 0.23
CA ALA A 42 8.73 8.92 1.65
C ALA A 42 8.70 7.67 2.56
N TRP A 43 8.92 6.50 1.99
CA TRP A 43 8.71 5.19 2.65
C TRP A 43 9.48 5.02 3.96
N LYS A 44 10.78 5.44 4.01
CA LYS A 44 11.61 5.33 5.21
C LYS A 44 11.08 6.23 6.34
N ASP A 45 10.75 7.48 6.01
CA ASP A 45 10.24 8.43 7.00
C ASP A 45 8.88 7.97 7.54
N ALA A 46 7.99 7.46 6.67
CA ALA A 46 6.69 6.97 7.08
C ALA A 46 6.81 5.73 8.00
N LEU A 47 7.69 4.79 7.68
CA LEU A 47 7.95 3.63 8.52
C LEU A 47 8.48 4.07 9.89
N PHE A 48 9.48 4.93 9.92
CA PHE A 48 10.07 5.45 11.15
C PHE A 48 9.03 6.15 12.05
N ILE A 49 8.17 6.99 11.45
CA ILE A 49 7.13 7.70 12.21
C ILE A 49 6.08 6.73 12.74
N ALA A 50 5.66 5.73 11.94
CA ALA A 50 4.71 4.72 12.37
C ALA A 50 5.24 3.88 13.55
N GLU A 51 6.52 3.51 13.50
CA GLU A 51 7.20 2.81 14.59
C GLU A 51 7.23 3.66 15.87
N ARG A 52 7.66 4.91 15.76
CA ARG A 52 7.72 5.82 16.92
C ARG A 52 6.37 6.15 17.52
N ALA A 53 5.33 6.20 16.71
CA ALA A 53 3.95 6.41 17.18
C ALA A 53 3.37 5.17 17.89
N GLY A 54 4.02 4.00 17.81
CA GLY A 54 3.52 2.77 18.41
C GLY A 54 2.35 2.15 17.65
N VAL A 55 2.25 2.39 16.33
CA VAL A 55 1.19 1.78 15.51
C VAL A 55 1.32 0.27 15.51
N VAL A 56 0.23 -0.44 15.81
CA VAL A 56 0.19 -1.91 15.87
C VAL A 56 -0.21 -2.51 14.53
N LYS A 57 -1.15 -1.87 13.82
CA LYS A 57 -1.70 -2.36 12.55
C LYS A 57 -1.59 -1.26 11.50
N ALA A 58 -0.84 -1.53 10.43
CA ALA A 58 -0.71 -0.60 9.32
C ALA A 58 -0.68 -1.32 7.97
N VAL A 59 -1.08 -0.59 6.92
CA VAL A 59 -0.82 -0.95 5.53
C VAL A 59 -0.16 0.21 4.81
N PHE A 60 0.94 -0.06 4.13
CA PHE A 60 1.58 0.86 3.20
C PHE A 60 0.89 0.70 1.85
N HIS A 61 0.01 1.64 1.54
CA HIS A 61 -0.85 1.60 0.37
C HIS A 61 -0.05 1.83 -0.92
N SER A 62 -0.42 1.07 -1.98
CA SER A 62 0.19 1.17 -3.31
C SER A 62 1.73 1.17 -3.27
N PHE A 63 2.29 0.24 -2.48
CA PHE A 63 3.70 0.26 -2.14
C PHE A 63 4.59 -0.16 -3.31
N THR A 64 5.55 0.70 -3.64
CA THR A 64 6.58 0.46 -4.67
C THR A 64 7.99 0.81 -4.17
N GLY A 65 8.14 0.89 -2.85
CA GLY A 65 9.40 1.26 -2.21
C GLY A 65 10.46 0.16 -2.28
N PRO A 66 11.71 0.46 -1.87
CA PRO A 66 12.82 -0.49 -1.95
C PRO A 66 12.64 -1.68 -1.01
N SER A 67 13.28 -2.82 -1.37
CA SER A 67 13.23 -4.08 -0.58
C SER A 67 13.68 -3.90 0.86
N SER A 68 14.66 -3.03 1.12
CA SER A 68 15.11 -2.76 2.49
C SER A 68 14.03 -2.12 3.38
N VAL A 69 13.15 -1.30 2.80
CA VAL A 69 12.01 -0.74 3.51
C VAL A 69 10.90 -1.78 3.65
N LEU A 70 10.65 -2.57 2.59
CA LEU A 70 9.69 -3.68 2.65
C LEU A 70 10.04 -4.64 3.79
N THR A 71 11.31 -5.04 3.92
CA THR A 71 11.77 -5.87 5.03
C THR A 71 11.43 -5.25 6.40
N GLY A 72 11.65 -3.94 6.56
CA GLY A 72 11.28 -3.22 7.79
C GLY A 72 9.78 -3.22 8.06
N ILE A 73 8.96 -3.02 7.04
CA ILE A 73 7.49 -3.08 7.12
C ILE A 73 7.03 -4.46 7.60
N LEU A 74 7.54 -5.51 6.96
CA LEU A 74 7.20 -6.90 7.27
C LEU A 74 7.66 -7.32 8.67
N ALA A 75 8.86 -6.89 9.09
CA ALA A 75 9.40 -7.16 10.43
C ALA A 75 8.53 -6.55 11.56
N ARG A 76 7.70 -5.56 11.25
CA ARG A 76 6.72 -4.96 12.18
C ARG A 76 5.34 -5.62 12.12
N GLY A 77 5.16 -6.64 11.29
CA GLY A 77 3.86 -7.26 11.07
C GLY A 77 2.88 -6.38 10.27
N TYR A 78 3.37 -5.32 9.63
CA TYR A 78 2.54 -4.46 8.77
C TYR A 78 2.30 -5.11 7.42
N CYS A 79 1.29 -4.62 6.72
CA CYS A 79 0.92 -5.07 5.38
C CYS A 79 1.37 -4.05 4.33
N VAL A 80 1.43 -4.51 3.09
CA VAL A 80 1.48 -3.66 1.90
C VAL A 80 0.29 -3.97 1.01
N SER A 81 -0.18 -2.99 0.25
CA SER A 81 -1.18 -3.23 -0.77
C SER A 81 -0.64 -2.91 -2.16
N VAL A 82 -1.23 -3.57 -3.14
CA VAL A 82 -0.90 -3.42 -4.56
C VAL A 82 -2.15 -3.11 -5.37
N THR A 83 -1.95 -2.40 -6.49
CA THR A 83 -3.00 -1.86 -7.37
C THR A 83 -2.96 -2.55 -8.74
N PRO A 84 -3.87 -2.24 -9.67
CA PRO A 84 -3.80 -2.71 -11.05
C PRO A 84 -2.46 -2.44 -11.76
N ALA A 85 -1.65 -1.50 -11.27
CA ALA A 85 -0.30 -1.28 -11.79
C ALA A 85 0.59 -2.54 -11.74
N VAL A 86 0.25 -3.57 -10.95
CA VAL A 86 0.95 -4.87 -10.94
C VAL A 86 1.00 -5.54 -12.32
N GLU A 87 0.09 -5.20 -13.23
CA GLU A 87 0.09 -5.72 -14.60
C GLU A 87 1.35 -5.33 -15.38
N TYR A 88 1.90 -4.14 -15.13
CA TYR A 88 2.99 -3.57 -15.93
C TYR A 88 4.13 -2.92 -15.12
N ASN A 89 3.96 -2.64 -13.84
CA ASN A 89 4.99 -1.94 -13.05
C ASN A 89 5.96 -2.95 -12.41
N PRO A 90 7.26 -2.97 -12.83
CA PRO A 90 8.23 -3.93 -12.33
C PRO A 90 8.46 -3.83 -10.81
N GLU A 91 8.42 -2.61 -10.23
CA GLU A 91 8.62 -2.43 -8.80
C GLU A 91 7.46 -3.02 -8.00
N MET A 92 6.23 -2.85 -8.48
CA MET A 92 5.06 -3.47 -7.84
C MET A 92 5.09 -4.99 -7.97
N GLN A 93 5.51 -5.52 -9.13
CA GLN A 93 5.71 -6.97 -9.31
C GLN A 93 6.79 -7.52 -8.38
N ARG A 94 7.89 -6.79 -8.18
CA ARG A 94 8.92 -7.14 -7.20
C ARG A 94 8.34 -7.18 -5.79
N VAL A 95 7.59 -6.14 -5.40
CA VAL A 95 6.92 -6.09 -4.09
C VAL A 95 6.01 -7.29 -3.88
N VAL A 96 5.20 -7.66 -4.88
CA VAL A 96 4.35 -8.86 -4.81
C VAL A 96 5.20 -10.10 -4.59
N LYS A 97 6.30 -10.28 -5.34
CA LYS A 97 7.19 -11.45 -5.19
C LYS A 97 7.78 -11.56 -3.80
N GLU A 98 8.29 -10.45 -3.26
CA GLU A 98 9.00 -10.40 -1.98
C GLU A 98 8.07 -10.43 -0.75
N THR A 99 6.80 -10.04 -0.89
CA THR A 99 5.86 -9.98 0.24
C THR A 99 5.28 -11.36 0.55
N PRO A 100 5.39 -11.90 1.78
CA PRO A 100 4.65 -13.09 2.20
C PRO A 100 3.13 -12.89 2.05
N LEU A 101 2.42 -13.96 1.70
CA LEU A 101 0.98 -13.87 1.40
C LEU A 101 0.15 -13.25 2.53
N GLU A 102 0.51 -13.54 3.77
CA GLU A 102 -0.17 -13.04 4.98
C GLU A 102 -0.03 -11.53 5.22
N HIS A 103 0.87 -10.86 4.49
CA HIS A 103 1.10 -9.42 4.56
C HIS A 103 0.67 -8.67 3.30
N LEU A 104 0.10 -9.38 2.31
CA LEU A 104 -0.32 -8.80 1.05
C LEU A 104 -1.80 -8.44 1.07
N LEU A 105 -2.12 -7.23 0.60
CA LEU A 105 -3.48 -6.75 0.34
C LEU A 105 -3.63 -6.29 -1.11
N LEU A 106 -4.84 -6.33 -1.60
CA LEU A 106 -5.20 -5.88 -2.94
C LEU A 106 -6.10 -4.65 -2.87
N GLU A 107 -5.92 -3.73 -3.80
CA GLU A 107 -6.72 -2.52 -3.90
C GLU A 107 -6.84 -2.04 -5.34
N THR A 108 -7.59 -0.97 -5.56
CA THR A 108 -7.76 -0.33 -6.87
C THR A 108 -7.22 1.09 -6.93
N ASP A 109 -7.07 1.75 -5.77
CA ASP A 109 -6.76 3.19 -5.67
C ASP A 109 -7.65 4.05 -6.59
N CYS A 110 -8.91 3.60 -6.80
CA CYS A 110 -9.84 4.32 -7.68
C CYS A 110 -10.13 5.74 -7.13
N PRO A 111 -10.26 6.74 -8.02
CA PRO A 111 -10.44 6.68 -9.48
C PRO A 111 -9.14 6.91 -10.30
N ILE A 112 -8.01 6.41 -9.89
CA ILE A 112 -6.74 6.55 -10.61
C ILE A 112 -6.80 5.83 -11.97
N VAL A 113 -6.15 6.39 -12.99
CA VAL A 113 -5.99 5.75 -14.30
C VAL A 113 -4.73 4.90 -14.30
N PHE A 114 -4.87 3.59 -14.52
CA PHE A 114 -3.78 2.62 -14.61
C PHE A 114 -3.57 2.21 -16.06
N LYS A 115 -2.38 2.45 -16.59
CA LYS A 115 -2.02 2.15 -17.96
C LYS A 115 -0.54 1.82 -18.12
N ALA A 116 -0.24 0.81 -18.95
CA ALA A 116 1.11 0.46 -19.33
C ALA A 116 1.73 1.53 -20.25
N GLU A 117 0.94 2.06 -21.17
CA GLU A 117 1.32 3.10 -22.13
C GLU A 117 0.36 4.30 -22.03
N ARG A 118 0.87 5.50 -22.25
CA ARG A 118 0.06 6.73 -22.20
C ARG A 118 -0.69 6.95 -23.53
N THR A 119 -1.70 6.13 -23.80
CA THR A 119 -2.52 6.26 -25.02
C THR A 119 -3.62 7.31 -24.94
N GLY A 120 -4.00 7.74 -23.73
CA GLY A 120 -4.87 8.92 -23.54
C GLY A 120 -6.32 8.62 -23.14
N ASP A 121 -6.90 7.49 -23.54
CA ASP A 121 -8.34 7.25 -23.48
C ASP A 121 -8.80 6.18 -22.46
N GLU A 122 -7.94 5.79 -21.51
CA GLU A 122 -8.32 4.79 -20.53
C GLU A 122 -9.20 5.39 -19.43
N PRO A 123 -10.32 4.74 -19.09
CA PRO A 123 -11.18 5.23 -18.04
C PRO A 123 -10.51 5.13 -16.66
N PRO A 124 -10.91 5.98 -15.71
CA PRO A 124 -10.48 5.83 -14.32
C PRO A 124 -10.88 4.46 -13.76
N ALA A 125 -10.03 3.89 -12.92
CA ALA A 125 -10.33 2.65 -12.23
C ALA A 125 -11.57 2.78 -11.36
N THR A 126 -12.27 1.66 -11.23
CA THR A 126 -13.44 1.47 -10.37
C THR A 126 -13.16 0.36 -9.36
N PRO A 127 -13.99 0.13 -8.34
CA PRO A 127 -13.83 -1.01 -7.45
C PRO A 127 -13.83 -2.37 -8.16
N VAL A 128 -14.44 -2.49 -9.34
CA VAL A 128 -14.43 -3.74 -10.16
C VAL A 128 -13.03 -4.07 -10.66
N ASP A 129 -12.16 -3.09 -10.85
CA ASP A 129 -10.77 -3.29 -11.27
C ASP A 129 -9.91 -4.01 -10.23
N LEU A 130 -10.44 -4.30 -9.04
CA LEU A 130 -9.81 -5.22 -8.09
C LEU A 130 -9.53 -6.59 -8.72
N ARG A 131 -10.34 -7.02 -9.68
CA ARG A 131 -10.10 -8.26 -10.44
C ARG A 131 -8.80 -8.22 -11.24
N ARG A 132 -8.44 -7.07 -11.80
CA ARG A 132 -7.16 -6.87 -12.50
C ARG A 132 -5.98 -7.00 -11.54
N THR A 133 -6.11 -6.40 -10.37
CA THR A 133 -5.09 -6.51 -9.31
C THR A 133 -4.93 -7.96 -8.88
N LEU A 134 -6.04 -8.67 -8.65
CA LEU A 134 -6.04 -10.09 -8.27
C LEU A 134 -5.34 -10.95 -9.33
N ALA A 135 -5.78 -10.86 -10.58
CA ALA A 135 -5.20 -11.65 -11.68
C ALA A 135 -3.70 -11.35 -11.88
N GLY A 136 -3.32 -10.06 -11.85
CA GLY A 136 -1.93 -9.64 -11.98
C GLY A 136 -1.05 -10.13 -10.84
N ALA A 137 -1.51 -10.01 -9.59
CA ALA A 137 -0.77 -10.45 -8.42
C ALA A 137 -0.67 -11.98 -8.32
N ALA A 138 -1.74 -12.72 -8.64
CA ALA A 138 -1.76 -14.18 -8.68
C ALA A 138 -0.75 -14.71 -9.71
N ARG A 139 -0.73 -14.12 -10.91
CA ARG A 139 0.26 -14.46 -11.94
C ARG A 139 1.69 -14.25 -11.45
N VAL A 140 1.96 -13.13 -10.78
CA VAL A 140 3.32 -12.80 -10.26
C VAL A 140 3.72 -13.76 -9.14
N LYS A 141 2.76 -14.19 -8.29
CA LYS A 141 2.97 -15.17 -7.21
C LYS A 141 3.08 -16.61 -7.72
N GLY A 142 2.55 -16.91 -8.91
CA GLY A 142 2.48 -18.28 -9.43
C GLY A 142 1.46 -19.15 -8.71
N ILE A 143 0.35 -18.57 -8.22
CA ILE A 143 -0.76 -19.27 -7.55
C ILE A 143 -2.09 -18.94 -8.25
N SER A 144 -3.16 -19.66 -7.91
CA SER A 144 -4.48 -19.38 -8.46
C SER A 144 -5.08 -18.06 -7.92
N GLU A 145 -5.97 -17.45 -8.69
CA GLU A 145 -6.73 -16.28 -8.25
C GLU A 145 -7.58 -16.59 -7.01
N ASP A 146 -8.18 -17.77 -6.95
CA ASP A 146 -9.01 -18.22 -5.82
C ASP A 146 -8.19 -18.31 -4.54
N GLU A 147 -6.99 -18.91 -4.60
CA GLU A 147 -6.09 -18.99 -3.45
C GLU A 147 -5.69 -17.60 -2.96
N LEU A 148 -5.28 -16.72 -3.88
CA LEU A 148 -4.89 -15.36 -3.52
C LEU A 148 -6.08 -14.57 -2.95
N ALA A 149 -7.28 -14.70 -3.53
CA ALA A 149 -8.49 -14.04 -3.06
C ALA A 149 -8.85 -14.46 -1.62
N VAL A 150 -8.78 -15.75 -1.31
CA VAL A 150 -9.02 -16.26 0.04
C VAL A 150 -8.05 -15.65 1.05
N VAL A 151 -6.74 -15.69 0.75
CA VAL A 151 -5.72 -15.21 1.68
C VAL A 151 -5.80 -13.69 1.87
N THR A 152 -5.91 -12.92 0.78
CA THR A 152 -5.95 -11.45 0.89
C THR A 152 -7.25 -10.95 1.53
N THR A 153 -8.37 -11.65 1.34
CA THR A 153 -9.62 -11.37 2.07
C THR A 153 -9.44 -11.62 3.56
N ALA A 154 -8.83 -12.73 3.95
CA ALA A 154 -8.54 -13.03 5.36
C ALA A 154 -7.60 -11.97 5.98
N ASN A 155 -6.60 -11.52 5.22
CA ASN A 155 -5.70 -10.45 5.65
C ASN A 155 -6.46 -9.13 5.90
N ALA A 156 -7.34 -8.74 4.98
CA ALA A 156 -8.16 -7.54 5.12
C ALA A 156 -9.06 -7.62 6.36
N ARG A 157 -9.76 -8.75 6.55
CA ARG A 157 -10.59 -8.98 7.74
C ARG A 157 -9.79 -8.87 9.03
N ARG A 158 -8.62 -9.50 9.10
CA ARG A 158 -7.72 -9.44 10.26
C ARG A 158 -7.23 -8.01 10.54
N LEU A 159 -6.82 -7.28 9.50
CA LEU A 159 -6.31 -5.92 9.62
C LEU A 159 -7.37 -4.96 10.14
N PHE A 160 -8.56 -4.99 9.52
CA PHE A 160 -9.64 -4.05 9.81
C PHE A 160 -10.60 -4.52 10.89
N GLY A 161 -10.45 -5.74 11.41
CA GLY A 161 -11.35 -6.30 12.42
C GLY A 161 -12.76 -6.55 11.88
N LEU A 162 -12.87 -6.98 10.62
CA LEU A 162 -14.15 -7.31 9.99
C LEU A 162 -14.53 -8.76 10.31
N VAL A 163 -15.80 -8.97 10.64
CA VAL A 163 -16.38 -10.29 10.96
C VAL A 163 -16.73 -11.05 9.68
#